data_09fc5040fdc0ec190695c255cda329e7
#
_entry.id   09fc5040fdc0ec190695c255cda329e7
#
_cell.length_a   1.000
_cell.length_b   1.000
_cell.length_c   1.000
_cell.angle_alpha   90.00
_cell.angle_beta   90.00
_cell.angle_gamma   90.00
#
_symmetry.space_group_name_H-M   'P 1'
#
loop_
_entity.id
_entity.type
_entity.pdbx_description
1 polymer ?
#
loop_
_entity_poly.entity_id
_entity_poly.type
_entity_poly.pdbx_seq_one_letter_code
_entity_poly.pdbx_strand_id
1 'polypeptide(L)'
;MELSEAVEKWRMRDLSNECVDYMFIDGVNFHMRVNRDIELVPVLVAIGVTEAGRRLVLNLQSGDKESASNWREFFKDLKARGLNSQNVTLGIMDGLPGLESVFKEEFHKAKVQRCQVHVARNVLAKVPKKLKKEVADDMHSIFYASSKKKVIGNL
;
A
#
# COMPACT_ATOMS: atom_id res chain seq x y z
N MET A 1 15.28 -23.37 -14.87
CA MET A 1 14.44 -22.90 -13.74
C MET A 1 13.08 -22.53 -14.30
N GLU A 2 12.04 -23.20 -13.84
CA GLU A 2 10.69 -22.85 -14.24
C GLU A 2 10.29 -21.49 -13.66
N LEU A 3 9.36 -20.79 -14.33
CA LEU A 3 8.90 -19.47 -13.90
C LEU A 3 8.33 -19.50 -12.47
N SER A 4 7.60 -20.55 -12.10
CA SER A 4 7.05 -20.75 -10.76
C SER A 4 8.13 -20.82 -9.69
N GLU A 5 9.24 -21.55 -9.95
CA GLU A 5 10.37 -21.66 -9.03
C GLU A 5 11.09 -20.33 -8.84
N ALA A 6 11.27 -19.56 -9.92
CA ALA A 6 11.88 -18.23 -9.86
C ALA A 6 11.03 -17.26 -9.03
N VAL A 7 9.71 -17.30 -9.19
CA VAL A 7 8.76 -16.47 -8.42
C VAL A 7 8.79 -16.85 -6.94
N GLU A 8 8.78 -18.14 -6.60
CA GLU A 8 8.86 -18.58 -5.20
C GLU A 8 10.20 -18.20 -4.56
N LYS A 9 11.31 -18.38 -5.25
CA LYS A 9 12.63 -17.94 -4.78
C LYS A 9 12.66 -16.42 -4.51
N TRP A 10 12.09 -15.65 -5.43
CA TRP A 10 11.97 -14.20 -5.24
C TRP A 10 11.08 -13.86 -4.04
N ARG A 11 9.93 -14.53 -3.91
CA ARG A 11 8.96 -14.30 -2.81
C ARG A 11 9.57 -14.61 -1.44
N MET A 12 10.40 -15.65 -1.35
CA MET A 12 11.01 -16.11 -0.11
C MET A 12 12.38 -15.47 0.18
N ARG A 13 12.81 -14.51 -0.64
CA ARG A 13 14.13 -13.88 -0.46
C ARG A 13 14.28 -13.18 0.87
N ASP A 14 15.49 -13.16 1.38
CA ASP A 14 15.88 -12.42 2.58
C ASP A 14 15.73 -10.90 2.39
N LEU A 15 15.15 -10.23 3.37
CA LEU A 15 14.93 -8.79 3.44
C LEU A 15 15.78 -8.12 4.53
N SER A 16 16.66 -8.83 5.22
CA SER A 16 17.43 -8.33 6.37
C SER A 16 18.36 -7.18 6.00
N ASN A 17 18.82 -7.12 4.75
CA ASN A 17 19.69 -6.06 4.24
C ASN A 17 18.93 -4.86 3.66
N GLU A 18 17.59 -4.89 3.66
CA GLU A 18 16.76 -3.82 3.11
C GLU A 18 16.36 -2.82 4.21
N CYS A 19 17.01 -1.65 4.22
CA CYS A 19 16.66 -0.56 5.14
C CYS A 19 15.42 0.19 4.64
N VAL A 20 14.25 -0.37 4.87
CA VAL A 20 12.96 0.20 4.43
C VAL A 20 12.52 1.26 5.42
N ASP A 21 12.33 2.49 4.94
CA ASP A 21 11.84 3.63 5.71
C ASP A 21 10.31 3.82 5.51
N TYR A 22 9.83 3.76 4.26
CA TYR A 22 8.40 3.91 3.95
C TYR A 22 7.84 2.66 3.30
N MET A 23 6.57 2.35 3.57
CA MET A 23 5.85 1.26 2.95
C MET A 23 4.55 1.77 2.30
N PHE A 24 4.37 1.45 1.01
CA PHE A 24 3.08 1.54 0.34
C PHE A 24 2.40 0.18 0.39
N ILE A 25 1.15 0.15 0.87
CA ILE A 25 0.39 -1.08 1.10
C ILE A 25 -0.96 -0.95 0.41
N ASP A 26 -1.27 -1.91 -0.44
CA ASP A 26 -2.52 -1.90 -1.22
C ASP A 26 -3.08 -3.31 -1.41
N GLY A 27 -4.38 -3.40 -1.59
CA GLY A 27 -5.08 -4.62 -2.01
C GLY A 27 -5.65 -4.43 -3.41
N VAL A 28 -5.07 -5.09 -4.38
CA VAL A 28 -5.43 -4.96 -5.80
C VAL A 28 -6.17 -6.19 -6.28
N ASN A 29 -7.25 -6.00 -7.03
CA ASN A 29 -7.96 -7.11 -7.66
C ASN A 29 -7.43 -7.32 -9.08
N PHE A 30 -6.93 -8.52 -9.37
CA PHE A 30 -6.51 -8.92 -10.70
C PHE A 30 -7.52 -9.85 -11.35
N HIS A 31 -7.81 -9.63 -12.64
CA HIS A 31 -8.53 -10.61 -13.44
C HIS A 31 -7.55 -11.73 -13.82
N MET A 32 -7.73 -12.88 -13.24
CA MET A 32 -6.88 -14.04 -13.49
C MET A 32 -7.70 -15.17 -14.10
N ARG A 33 -7.10 -15.90 -15.04
CA ARG A 33 -7.71 -17.12 -15.57
C ARG A 33 -7.45 -18.25 -14.59
N VAL A 34 -8.53 -18.71 -13.95
CA VAL A 34 -8.54 -19.88 -13.07
C VAL A 34 -9.30 -21.00 -13.80
N ASN A 35 -8.63 -22.05 -14.18
CA ASN A 35 -9.16 -23.11 -15.06
C ASN A 35 -9.61 -22.53 -16.41
N ARG A 36 -10.92 -22.43 -16.68
CA ARG A 36 -11.50 -21.88 -17.93
C ARG A 36 -12.19 -20.55 -17.76
N ASP A 37 -12.36 -20.10 -16.52
CA ASP A 37 -13.07 -18.87 -16.17
C ASP A 37 -12.12 -17.73 -15.82
N ILE A 38 -12.60 -16.50 -15.92
CA ILE A 38 -11.89 -15.31 -15.46
C ILE A 38 -12.45 -14.95 -14.10
N GLU A 39 -11.60 -15.01 -13.08
CA GLU A 39 -11.94 -14.68 -11.71
C GLU A 39 -11.22 -13.41 -11.26
N LEU A 40 -11.85 -12.67 -10.35
CA LEU A 40 -11.22 -11.55 -9.64
C LEU A 40 -10.47 -12.10 -8.44
N VAL A 41 -9.14 -12.12 -8.53
CA VAL A 41 -8.28 -12.58 -7.45
C VAL A 41 -7.72 -11.37 -6.71
N PRO A 42 -8.04 -11.19 -5.42
CA PRO A 42 -7.44 -10.13 -4.62
C PRO A 42 -5.99 -10.49 -4.27
N VAL A 43 -5.11 -9.52 -4.43
CA VAL A 43 -3.68 -9.63 -4.15
C VAL A 43 -3.26 -8.51 -3.22
N LEU A 44 -2.66 -8.88 -2.10
CA LEU A 44 -2.03 -7.97 -1.15
C LEU A 44 -0.65 -7.60 -1.67
N VAL A 45 -0.32 -6.32 -1.65
CA VAL A 45 0.92 -5.77 -2.19
C VAL A 45 1.60 -4.89 -1.14
N ALA A 46 2.90 -5.06 -0.96
CA ALA A 46 3.72 -4.11 -0.24
C ALA A 46 4.93 -3.67 -1.08
N ILE A 47 5.09 -2.36 -1.21
CA ILE A 47 6.25 -1.73 -1.85
C ILE A 47 7.00 -0.94 -0.78
N GLY A 48 8.27 -1.25 -0.58
CA GLY A 48 9.16 -0.52 0.31
C GLY A 48 9.91 0.59 -0.42
N VAL A 49 10.19 1.66 0.30
CA VAL A 49 11.12 2.71 -0.10
C VAL A 49 12.23 2.75 0.92
N THR A 50 13.47 2.56 0.49
CA THR A 50 14.65 2.58 1.37
C THR A 50 15.06 4.01 1.69
N GLU A 51 15.91 4.19 2.71
CA GLU A 51 16.53 5.48 3.03
C GLU A 51 17.26 6.12 1.83
N ALA A 52 17.82 5.30 0.93
CA ALA A 52 18.45 5.76 -0.32
C ALA A 52 17.43 6.11 -1.43
N GLY A 53 16.12 6.03 -1.17
CA GLY A 53 15.06 6.31 -2.13
C GLY A 53 14.79 5.19 -3.14
N ARG A 54 15.43 4.02 -3.00
CA ARG A 54 15.18 2.87 -3.87
C ARG A 54 13.82 2.25 -3.55
N ARG A 55 13.03 1.98 -4.58
CA ARG A 55 11.74 1.28 -4.49
C ARG A 55 11.92 -0.20 -4.78
N LEU A 56 11.30 -1.04 -3.96
CA LEU A 56 11.32 -2.49 -4.17
C LEU A 56 9.98 -3.10 -3.75
N VAL A 57 9.52 -4.07 -4.51
CA VAL A 57 8.35 -4.86 -4.12
C VAL A 57 8.79 -5.81 -3.01
N LEU A 58 8.21 -5.67 -1.83
CA LEU A 58 8.55 -6.49 -0.66
C LEU A 58 7.84 -7.84 -0.69
N ASN A 59 6.55 -7.82 -1.01
CA ASN A 59 5.72 -9.01 -1.11
C ASN A 59 4.53 -8.82 -2.05
N LEU A 60 4.10 -9.94 -2.64
CA LEU A 60 2.85 -10.12 -3.36
C LEU A 60 2.23 -11.42 -2.86
N GLN A 61 1.00 -11.37 -2.37
CA GLN A 61 0.31 -12.54 -1.84
C GLN A 61 -1.17 -12.49 -2.20
N SER A 62 -1.70 -13.59 -2.74
CA SER A 62 -3.15 -13.71 -2.88
C SER A 62 -3.81 -13.77 -1.50
N GLY A 63 -4.89 -13.06 -1.31
CA GLY A 63 -5.59 -13.03 -0.04
C GLY A 63 -6.67 -11.97 0.00
N ASP A 64 -7.68 -12.16 0.84
CA ASP A 64 -8.75 -11.20 1.04
C ASP A 64 -8.20 -9.92 1.65
N LYS A 65 -8.27 -8.82 0.89
CA LYS A 65 -7.80 -7.50 1.29
C LYS A 65 -8.61 -6.85 2.42
N GLU A 66 -9.81 -7.35 2.68
CA GLU A 66 -10.69 -6.88 3.76
C GLU A 66 -10.49 -7.69 5.06
N SER A 67 -9.69 -8.77 5.00
CA SER A 67 -9.39 -9.63 6.14
C SER A 67 -8.20 -9.12 6.96
N ALA A 68 -8.44 -8.74 8.21
CA ALA A 68 -7.38 -8.35 9.14
C ALA A 68 -6.37 -9.51 9.41
N SER A 69 -6.83 -10.76 9.41
CA SER A 69 -5.95 -11.92 9.58
C SER A 69 -5.00 -12.10 8.41
N ASN A 70 -5.47 -11.91 7.17
CA ASN A 70 -4.62 -11.98 5.98
C ASN A 70 -3.53 -10.89 6.00
N TRP A 71 -3.86 -9.67 6.40
CA TRP A 71 -2.87 -8.61 6.58
C TRP A 71 -1.87 -8.93 7.68
N ARG A 72 -2.31 -9.52 8.79
CA ARG A 72 -1.42 -9.92 9.87
C ARG A 72 -0.42 -10.99 9.42
N GLU A 73 -0.86 -12.00 8.73
CA GLU A 73 0.01 -13.02 8.15
C GLU A 73 0.99 -12.43 7.14
N PHE A 74 0.50 -11.53 6.28
CA PHE A 74 1.30 -10.82 5.30
C PHE A 74 2.46 -10.03 5.92
N PHE A 75 2.20 -9.27 6.99
CA PHE A 75 3.23 -8.51 7.70
C PHE A 75 4.17 -9.40 8.52
N LYS A 76 3.66 -10.47 9.11
CA LYS A 76 4.50 -11.46 9.79
C LYS A 76 5.47 -12.13 8.84
N ASP A 77 5.06 -12.46 7.62
CA ASP A 77 5.94 -13.00 6.58
C ASP A 77 7.09 -12.04 6.25
N LEU A 78 6.80 -10.73 6.06
CA LEU A 78 7.83 -9.73 5.83
C LEU A 78 8.87 -9.70 6.95
N LYS A 79 8.43 -9.74 8.20
CA LYS A 79 9.32 -9.75 9.38
C LYS A 79 10.09 -11.07 9.49
N ALA A 80 9.46 -12.19 9.22
CA ALA A 80 10.11 -13.51 9.23
C ALA A 80 11.24 -13.60 8.18
N ARG A 81 11.11 -12.89 7.06
CA ARG A 81 12.15 -12.75 6.04
C ARG A 81 13.20 -11.68 6.36
N GLY A 82 13.21 -11.14 7.56
CA GLY A 82 14.25 -10.24 8.07
C GLY A 82 13.94 -8.74 7.96
N LEU A 83 12.74 -8.34 7.47
CA LEU A 83 12.39 -6.92 7.45
C LEU A 83 12.37 -6.36 8.88
N ASN A 84 13.21 -5.35 9.13
CA ASN A 84 13.25 -4.70 10.42
C ASN A 84 12.10 -3.69 10.58
N SER A 85 11.08 -4.07 11.33
CA SER A 85 9.90 -3.23 11.59
C SER A 85 10.23 -1.92 12.33
N GLN A 86 11.37 -1.86 13.03
CA GLN A 86 11.80 -0.66 13.76
C GLN A 86 12.30 0.45 12.85
N ASN A 87 12.72 0.13 11.63
CA ASN A 87 13.19 1.10 10.65
C ASN A 87 12.04 1.76 9.88
N VAL A 88 10.89 1.10 9.81
CA VAL A 88 9.73 1.62 9.08
C VAL A 88 9.11 2.78 9.86
N THR A 89 9.12 3.97 9.27
CA THR A 89 8.62 5.22 9.88
C THR A 89 7.24 5.62 9.39
N LEU A 90 6.84 5.19 8.18
CA LEU A 90 5.56 5.56 7.57
C LEU A 90 4.96 4.42 6.75
N GLY A 91 3.69 4.13 6.98
CA GLY A 91 2.86 3.32 6.10
C GLY A 91 1.85 4.17 5.34
N ILE A 92 1.85 4.05 4.01
CA ILE A 92 0.87 4.71 3.13
C ILE A 92 -0.08 3.64 2.61
N MET A 93 -1.37 3.77 2.90
CA MET A 93 -2.35 2.72 2.59
C MET A 93 -3.74 3.26 2.28
N ASP A 94 -4.56 2.43 1.63
CA ASP A 94 -5.99 2.71 1.51
C ASP A 94 -6.70 2.46 2.86
N GLY A 95 -7.91 3.01 2.97
CA GLY A 95 -8.76 2.84 4.16
C GLY A 95 -9.47 1.50 4.25
N LEU A 96 -8.77 0.40 3.94
CA LEU A 96 -9.34 -0.94 4.05
C LEU A 96 -9.60 -1.32 5.49
N PRO A 97 -10.74 -1.98 5.78
CA PRO A 97 -11.07 -2.43 7.12
C PRO A 97 -9.97 -3.31 7.72
N GLY A 98 -9.58 -3.01 8.95
CA GLY A 98 -8.58 -3.78 9.69
C GLY A 98 -7.12 -3.59 9.28
N LEU A 99 -6.83 -3.06 8.07
CA LEU A 99 -5.46 -2.88 7.60
C LEU A 99 -4.66 -1.93 8.50
N GLU A 100 -5.21 -0.75 8.79
CA GLU A 100 -4.52 0.27 9.59
C GLU A 100 -4.23 -0.21 11.03
N SER A 101 -5.18 -0.88 11.67
CA SER A 101 -4.99 -1.41 13.01
C SER A 101 -3.91 -2.49 13.05
N VAL A 102 -3.95 -3.43 12.12
CA VAL A 102 -2.95 -4.50 12.02
C VAL A 102 -1.57 -3.93 11.70
N PHE A 103 -1.49 -2.93 10.80
CA PHE A 103 -0.21 -2.27 10.51
C PHE A 103 0.39 -1.61 11.75
N LYS A 104 -0.41 -0.88 12.53
CA LYS A 104 0.04 -0.26 13.79
C LYS A 104 0.49 -1.29 14.84
N GLU A 105 -0.17 -2.45 14.90
CA GLU A 105 0.23 -3.56 15.76
C GLU A 105 1.60 -4.14 15.36
N GLU A 106 1.86 -4.26 14.06
CA GLU A 106 3.05 -4.91 13.55
C GLU A 106 4.25 -3.96 13.37
N PHE A 107 3.99 -2.65 13.22
CA PHE A 107 4.98 -1.57 13.02
C PHE A 107 4.76 -0.41 14.00
N HIS A 108 5.03 -0.64 15.28
CA HIS A 108 4.70 0.27 16.38
C HIS A 108 5.26 1.68 16.27
N LYS A 109 6.38 1.87 15.57
CA LYS A 109 7.01 3.19 15.39
C LYS A 109 6.49 3.94 14.18
N ALA A 110 5.86 3.23 13.26
CA ALA A 110 5.41 3.81 12.01
C ALA A 110 4.13 4.65 12.21
N LYS A 111 4.10 5.81 11.56
CA LYS A 111 2.87 6.58 11.36
C LYS A 111 2.09 6.01 10.18
N VAL A 112 0.80 6.32 10.12
CA VAL A 112 -0.06 5.92 9.00
C VAL A 112 -0.53 7.16 8.26
N GLN A 113 -0.43 7.11 6.93
CA GLN A 113 -0.95 8.11 6.01
C GLN A 113 -1.94 7.46 5.05
N ARG A 114 -3.12 8.05 4.90
CA ARG A 114 -4.05 7.64 3.84
C ARG A 114 -3.47 7.93 2.47
N CYS A 115 -3.59 6.99 1.56
CA CYS A 115 -3.15 7.16 0.18
C CYS A 115 -3.93 8.29 -0.50
N GLN A 116 -3.25 9.37 -0.88
CA GLN A 116 -3.86 10.54 -1.51
C GLN A 116 -4.58 10.20 -2.82
N VAL A 117 -4.04 9.24 -3.59
CA VAL A 117 -4.66 8.79 -4.85
C VAL A 117 -6.00 8.11 -4.58
N HIS A 118 -6.09 7.24 -3.58
CA HIS A 118 -7.35 6.59 -3.20
C HIS A 118 -8.36 7.59 -2.64
N VAL A 119 -7.91 8.53 -1.80
CA VAL A 119 -8.77 9.62 -1.29
C VAL A 119 -9.33 10.43 -2.46
N ALA A 120 -8.48 10.87 -3.40
CA ALA A 120 -8.91 11.63 -4.56
C ALA A 120 -9.93 10.86 -5.42
N ARG A 121 -9.68 9.59 -5.72
CA ARG A 121 -10.63 8.75 -6.47
C ARG A 121 -11.97 8.62 -5.76
N ASN A 122 -11.96 8.40 -4.46
CA ASN A 122 -13.18 8.24 -3.67
C ASN A 122 -14.02 9.52 -3.62
N VAL A 123 -13.38 10.67 -3.49
CA VAL A 123 -14.06 11.98 -3.56
C VAL A 123 -14.63 12.20 -4.95
N LEU A 124 -13.81 12.08 -6.00
CA LEU A 124 -14.23 12.35 -7.38
C LEU A 124 -15.30 11.35 -7.88
N ALA A 125 -15.38 10.16 -7.32
CA ALA A 125 -16.45 9.22 -7.63
C ALA A 125 -17.84 9.73 -7.20
N LYS A 126 -17.90 10.57 -6.14
CA LYS A 126 -19.12 11.14 -5.58
C LYS A 126 -19.47 12.54 -6.12
N VAL A 127 -18.53 13.16 -6.84
CA VAL A 127 -18.72 14.51 -7.39
C VAL A 127 -19.44 14.44 -8.74
N PRO A 128 -20.44 15.31 -8.98
CA PRO A 128 -21.10 15.43 -10.27
C PRO A 128 -20.11 15.71 -11.42
N LYS A 129 -20.32 15.11 -12.59
CA LYS A 129 -19.38 15.18 -13.72
C LYS A 129 -18.91 16.59 -14.05
N LYS A 130 -19.83 17.58 -13.99
CA LYS A 130 -19.56 19.00 -14.30
C LYS A 130 -18.59 19.68 -13.33
N LEU A 131 -18.47 19.18 -12.08
CA LEU A 131 -17.61 19.74 -11.03
C LEU A 131 -16.31 18.97 -10.82
N LYS A 132 -16.14 17.81 -11.49
CA LYS A 132 -14.96 16.93 -11.25
C LYS A 132 -13.63 17.62 -11.50
N LYS A 133 -13.56 18.48 -12.52
CA LYS A 133 -12.30 19.18 -12.83
C LYS A 133 -11.97 20.18 -11.73
N GLU A 134 -12.90 21.02 -11.33
CA GLU A 134 -12.73 22.01 -10.27
C GLU A 134 -12.30 21.35 -8.96
N VAL A 135 -13.03 20.33 -8.50
CA VAL A 135 -12.68 19.58 -7.28
C VAL A 135 -11.34 18.89 -7.39
N ALA A 136 -10.96 18.37 -8.56
CA ALA A 136 -9.64 17.76 -8.77
C ALA A 136 -8.51 18.79 -8.65
N ASP A 137 -8.70 20.00 -9.20
CA ASP A 137 -7.74 21.11 -9.13
C ASP A 137 -7.58 21.59 -7.68
N ASP A 138 -8.67 21.72 -6.92
CA ASP A 138 -8.67 22.06 -5.49
C ASP A 138 -7.91 21.00 -4.66
N MET A 139 -8.22 19.72 -4.86
CA MET A 139 -7.53 18.63 -4.18
C MET A 139 -6.03 18.63 -4.49
N HIS A 140 -5.67 18.89 -5.75
CA HIS A 140 -4.27 18.98 -6.15
C HIS A 140 -3.56 20.12 -5.40
N SER A 141 -4.20 21.29 -5.29
CA SER A 141 -3.64 22.44 -4.57
C SER A 141 -3.39 22.14 -3.07
N ILE A 142 -4.26 21.33 -2.45
CA ILE A 142 -4.12 20.90 -1.06
C ILE A 142 -3.00 19.87 -0.91
N PHE A 143 -3.00 18.82 -1.73
CA PHE A 143 -2.04 17.70 -1.61
C PHE A 143 -0.61 18.10 -1.92
N TYR A 144 -0.41 19.05 -2.83
CA TYR A 144 0.90 19.55 -3.24
C TYR A 144 1.28 20.90 -2.60
N ALA A 145 0.53 21.34 -1.59
CA ALA A 145 0.88 22.55 -0.85
C ALA A 145 2.22 22.38 -0.12
N SER A 146 3.10 23.36 -0.25
CA SER A 146 4.46 23.33 0.31
C SER A 146 4.51 23.55 1.83
N SER A 147 3.37 23.89 2.46
CA SER A 147 3.30 24.10 3.91
C SER A 147 1.87 23.97 4.43
N LYS A 148 1.73 23.67 5.73
CA LYS A 148 0.43 23.64 6.43
C LYS A 148 -0.34 24.97 6.29
N LYS A 149 0.36 26.11 6.32
CA LYS A 149 -0.24 27.43 6.17
C LYS A 149 -0.90 27.59 4.78
N LYS A 150 -0.25 27.09 3.72
CA LYS A 150 -0.80 27.13 2.36
C LYS A 150 -1.99 26.18 2.20
N VAL A 151 -2.00 25.04 2.86
CA VAL A 151 -3.17 24.14 2.87
C VAL A 151 -4.38 24.85 3.43
N ILE A 152 -4.24 25.53 4.59
CA ILE A 152 -5.35 26.24 5.24
C ILE A 152 -5.83 27.43 4.39
N GLY A 153 -4.92 28.09 3.68
CA GLY A 153 -5.26 29.21 2.80
C GLY A 153 -5.97 28.81 1.49
N ASN A 154 -5.96 27.53 1.14
CA ASN A 154 -6.62 26.98 -0.05
C ASN A 154 -7.99 26.31 0.27
N LEU A 155 -8.44 26.35 1.53
CA LEU A 155 -9.76 25.90 1.98
C LEU A 155 -10.72 27.08 2.09
#